data_1518caf264a59bac705993fc88394abb
#
_entry.id   1518caf264a59bac705993fc88394abb
#
_cell.length_a   1.000
_cell.length_b   1.000
_cell.length_c   1.000
_cell.angle_alpha   90.00
_cell.angle_beta   90.00
_cell.angle_gamma   90.00
#
_symmetry.space_group_name_H-M   'P 1'
#
loop_
_entity.id
_entity.type
_entity.pdbx_description
1 polymer ?
#
loop_
_entity_poly.entity_id
_entity_poly.type
_entity_poly.pdbx_seq_one_letter_code
_entity_poly.pdbx_strand_id
1 'polypeptide(L)'
;MSNPSVLILDPRGNIASGGKDVITRHETYAKELFRQGKTSRLNLKVFSAGVSLQSSGKGKNERVITISKPTFNSYMFAKKVYKFIKINNLNVKLLVVGDPWESYWSAYFLNKRLSKKIPIQIQAHGDIADPRWRRINYRNRIRFSLARLSLPKASSVRAVTKYQTENLVKAFGIKREKIVVVPVPITIASKPVALKSQRPKTIGLIGRIHQDRGIWEFIKLVRVLNSSSKDFKVIILGKGPSKYKFLLKLSSVIPKNRIIYLGQLPESELRKVWKKIGVLVSMAPVESYGRVIRESLIAGVPVWATASAGAKDLMDNCKKGEVKLLDLSKSDATLNKDFNSLLKTKVSSDFSKRFVKENNTYAAKLVNSWINTINKAK
;
A
#
# COMPACT_ATOMS: atom_id res chain seq x y z
N MET A 1 -20.68 23.43 21.93
CA MET A 1 -20.68 22.81 20.57
C MET A 1 -19.57 21.78 20.54
N SER A 2 -19.82 20.57 19.99
CA SER A 2 -18.78 19.55 19.84
C SER A 2 -17.69 20.00 18.85
N ASN A 3 -16.45 19.68 19.14
CA ASN A 3 -15.33 20.01 18.26
C ASN A 3 -15.54 19.39 16.85
N PRO A 4 -15.18 20.12 15.78
CA PRO A 4 -15.32 19.62 14.42
C PRO A 4 -14.45 18.38 14.21
N SER A 5 -14.94 17.41 13.42
CA SER A 5 -14.31 16.09 13.31
C SER A 5 -14.10 15.65 11.86
N VAL A 6 -12.98 14.97 11.60
CA VAL A 6 -12.76 14.12 10.44
C VAL A 6 -13.18 12.70 10.82
N LEU A 7 -14.03 12.06 10.03
CA LEU A 7 -14.53 10.72 10.30
C LEU A 7 -14.07 9.74 9.20
N ILE A 8 -13.28 8.74 9.61
CA ILE A 8 -12.87 7.63 8.74
C ILE A 8 -13.91 6.51 8.83
N LEU A 9 -14.35 6.01 7.68
CA LEU A 9 -15.33 4.93 7.56
C LEU A 9 -14.65 3.65 7.04
N ASP A 10 -14.76 2.57 7.82
CA ASP A 10 -14.20 1.27 7.46
C ASP A 10 -15.25 0.14 7.59
N PRO A 11 -16.14 -0.01 6.61
CA PRO A 11 -17.20 -1.01 6.64
C PRO A 11 -16.68 -2.46 6.55
N ARG A 12 -15.42 -2.66 6.11
CA ARG A 12 -14.80 -3.99 5.98
C ARG A 12 -14.04 -4.43 7.21
N GLY A 13 -13.82 -3.55 8.19
CA GLY A 13 -13.09 -3.87 9.39
C GLY A 13 -11.58 -4.06 9.21
N ASN A 14 -11.00 -3.51 8.14
CA ASN A 14 -9.55 -3.60 7.92
C ASN A 14 -8.76 -2.89 9.01
N ILE A 15 -9.33 -1.82 9.59
CA ILE A 15 -8.72 -1.09 10.70
C ILE A 15 -8.93 -1.87 11.99
N ALA A 16 -10.13 -2.41 12.22
CA ALA A 16 -10.45 -3.21 13.40
C ALA A 16 -9.63 -4.50 13.48
N SER A 17 -9.36 -5.15 12.33
CA SER A 17 -8.53 -6.36 12.23
C SER A 17 -7.04 -6.05 12.11
N GLY A 18 -6.66 -4.78 12.00
CA GLY A 18 -5.28 -4.34 11.89
C GLY A 18 -4.47 -4.55 13.17
N GLY A 19 -3.18 -4.78 13.04
CA GLY A 19 -2.27 -4.90 14.16
C GLY A 19 -1.95 -3.57 14.86
N LYS A 20 -1.07 -3.64 15.86
CA LYS A 20 -0.65 -2.48 16.66
C LYS A 20 -0.14 -1.30 15.81
N ASP A 21 0.50 -1.57 14.69
CA ASP A 21 0.97 -0.56 13.72
C ASP A 21 -0.16 0.27 13.11
N VAL A 22 -1.31 -0.36 12.85
CA VAL A 22 -2.50 0.34 12.32
C VAL A 22 -3.07 1.30 13.37
N ILE A 23 -3.15 0.87 14.62
CA ILE A 23 -3.64 1.69 15.73
C ILE A 23 -2.72 2.90 15.92
N THR A 24 -1.42 2.67 16.12
CA THR A 24 -0.41 3.72 16.32
C THR A 24 -0.40 4.75 15.19
N ARG A 25 -0.60 4.29 13.96
CA ARG A 25 -0.70 5.17 12.79
C ARG A 25 -1.91 6.11 12.86
N HIS A 26 -3.08 5.61 13.25
CA HIS A 26 -4.28 6.45 13.38
C HIS A 26 -4.19 7.42 14.56
N GLU A 27 -3.55 7.01 15.65
CA GLU A 27 -3.23 7.91 16.78
C GLU A 27 -2.26 9.02 16.35
N THR A 28 -1.26 8.70 15.51
CA THR A 28 -0.35 9.70 14.94
C THR A 28 -1.10 10.70 14.07
N TYR A 29 -2.06 10.25 13.25
CA TYR A 29 -2.91 11.15 12.47
C TYR A 29 -3.78 12.04 13.34
N ALA A 30 -4.33 11.49 14.43
CA ALA A 30 -5.14 12.25 15.36
C ALA A 30 -4.33 13.37 16.06
N LYS A 31 -3.12 13.05 16.53
CA LYS A 31 -2.19 14.03 17.12
C LYS A 31 -1.82 15.13 16.10
N GLU A 32 -1.51 14.73 14.88
CA GLU A 32 -1.12 15.68 13.83
C GLU A 32 -2.30 16.55 13.38
N LEU A 33 -3.51 16.00 13.30
CA LEU A 33 -4.72 16.75 12.97
C LEU A 33 -5.05 17.79 14.06
N PHE A 34 -4.91 17.42 15.31
CA PHE A 34 -5.08 18.34 16.44
C PHE A 34 -4.03 19.46 16.42
N ARG A 35 -2.76 19.13 16.12
CA ARG A 35 -1.66 20.11 16.04
C ARG A 35 -1.85 21.12 14.92
N GLN A 36 -2.28 20.66 13.74
CA GLN A 36 -2.47 21.53 12.57
C GLN A 36 -3.76 22.31 12.58
N GLY A 37 -4.78 21.81 13.25
CA GLY A 37 -6.08 22.47 13.38
C GLY A 37 -6.10 23.63 14.37
N LYS A 38 -5.04 24.46 14.43
CA LYS A 38 -4.83 25.54 15.43
C LYS A 38 -6.05 26.44 15.68
N THR A 39 -6.83 26.72 14.66
CA THR A 39 -8.04 27.58 14.76
C THR A 39 -9.33 26.80 14.99
N SER A 40 -9.37 25.48 14.75
CA SER A 40 -10.62 24.70 14.74
C SER A 40 -10.57 23.40 15.55
N ARG A 41 -9.49 23.08 16.26
CA ARG A 41 -9.32 21.85 17.09
C ARG A 41 -10.00 20.61 16.46
N LEU A 42 -9.61 20.29 15.21
CA LEU A 42 -10.18 19.15 14.49
C LEU A 42 -9.84 17.83 15.19
N ASN A 43 -10.85 17.02 15.46
CA ASN A 43 -10.70 15.69 16.04
C ASN A 43 -10.73 14.61 14.94
N LEU A 44 -9.99 13.52 15.14
CA LEU A 44 -10.09 12.32 14.31
C LEU A 44 -10.94 11.28 15.01
N LYS A 45 -11.94 10.77 14.32
CA LYS A 45 -12.73 9.60 14.72
C LYS A 45 -12.68 8.55 13.62
N VAL A 46 -12.58 7.29 14.01
CA VAL A 46 -12.61 6.14 13.11
C VAL A 46 -13.77 5.25 13.51
N PHE A 47 -14.65 4.91 12.56
CA PHE A 47 -15.71 3.95 12.76
C PHE A 47 -15.48 2.74 11.88
N SER A 48 -15.12 1.61 12.50
CA SER A 48 -14.73 0.38 11.82
C SER A 48 -15.68 -0.76 12.16
N ALA A 49 -16.05 -1.58 11.19
CA ALA A 49 -16.75 -2.83 11.43
C ALA A 49 -15.76 -3.90 11.87
N GLY A 50 -16.12 -4.73 12.89
CA GLY A 50 -15.20 -5.76 13.36
C GLY A 50 -15.67 -6.45 14.64
N VAL A 51 -14.88 -7.41 15.13
CA VAL A 51 -15.26 -8.23 16.28
C VAL A 51 -14.56 -7.78 17.57
N SER A 52 -13.37 -7.24 17.52
CA SER A 52 -12.74 -6.53 18.65
C SER A 52 -11.41 -5.88 18.23
N LEU A 53 -11.08 -4.74 18.86
CA LEU A 53 -9.69 -4.32 19.03
C LEU A 53 -9.22 -4.79 20.40
N GLN A 54 -8.09 -5.43 20.49
CA GLN A 54 -7.37 -5.48 21.77
C GLN A 54 -6.94 -4.05 22.08
N SER A 55 -7.72 -3.38 22.91
CA SER A 55 -7.47 -2.02 23.33
C SER A 55 -6.30 -1.99 24.32
N SER A 56 -5.13 -1.68 23.86
CA SER A 56 -4.04 -1.23 24.74
C SER A 56 -4.05 0.28 24.81
N GLY A 57 -4.73 0.82 25.81
CA GLY A 57 -4.72 2.26 26.07
C GLY A 57 -5.57 2.62 27.28
N LYS A 58 -5.02 2.48 28.48
CA LYS A 58 -5.52 3.16 29.68
C LYS A 58 -5.09 4.64 29.58
N GLY A 59 -5.95 5.47 29.04
CA GLY A 59 -5.77 6.93 29.05
C GLY A 59 -7.11 7.62 28.84
N LYS A 60 -7.35 8.71 29.59
CA LYS A 60 -8.55 9.56 29.55
C LYS A 60 -8.82 10.29 28.21
N ASN A 61 -8.09 9.99 27.13
CA ASN A 61 -8.32 10.56 25.82
C ASN A 61 -9.37 9.75 25.08
N GLU A 62 -10.38 10.42 24.55
CA GLU A 62 -11.44 9.86 23.74
C GLU A 62 -10.89 8.87 22.70
N ARG A 63 -11.40 7.66 22.71
CA ARG A 63 -10.96 6.60 21.79
C ARG A 63 -11.08 7.09 20.36
N VAL A 64 -9.96 7.11 19.63
CA VAL A 64 -9.93 7.48 18.21
C VAL A 64 -10.72 6.46 17.38
N ILE A 65 -10.64 5.17 17.74
CA ILE A 65 -11.24 4.08 16.98
C ILE A 65 -12.43 3.49 17.74
N THR A 66 -13.59 3.51 17.09
CA THR A 66 -14.82 2.85 17.55
C THR A 66 -15.12 1.64 16.68
N ILE A 67 -15.38 0.50 17.28
CA ILE A 67 -15.71 -0.74 16.59
C ILE A 67 -17.18 -1.04 16.71
N SER A 68 -17.79 -1.43 15.59
CA SER A 68 -19.16 -1.92 15.53
C SER A 68 -19.20 -3.37 15.04
N LYS A 69 -20.23 -4.09 15.39
CA LYS A 69 -20.50 -5.42 14.79
C LYS A 69 -20.52 -5.31 13.25
N PRO A 70 -20.03 -6.32 12.52
CA PRO A 70 -20.08 -6.35 11.06
C PRO A 70 -21.50 -6.10 10.53
N THR A 71 -21.60 -5.55 9.33
CA THR A 71 -22.88 -5.29 8.66
C THR A 71 -22.89 -5.90 7.27
N PHE A 72 -24.09 -6.24 6.81
CA PHE A 72 -24.28 -6.93 5.53
C PHE A 72 -23.94 -6.03 4.31
N ASN A 73 -24.18 -4.72 4.43
CA ASN A 73 -23.98 -3.79 3.31
C ASN A 73 -23.70 -2.35 3.76
N SER A 74 -23.33 -1.52 2.79
CA SER A 74 -22.99 -0.11 2.98
C SER A 74 -24.12 0.74 3.58
N TYR A 75 -25.38 0.42 3.28
CA TYR A 75 -26.54 1.15 3.81
C TYR A 75 -26.74 0.89 5.31
N MET A 76 -26.64 -0.37 5.72
CA MET A 76 -26.75 -0.73 7.15
C MET A 76 -25.59 -0.17 7.95
N PHE A 77 -24.38 -0.18 7.38
CA PHE A 77 -23.22 0.46 8.00
C PHE A 77 -23.44 1.96 8.18
N ALA A 78 -23.93 2.66 7.15
CA ALA A 78 -24.27 4.07 7.23
C ALA A 78 -25.31 4.37 8.32
N LYS A 79 -26.31 3.49 8.52
CA LYS A 79 -27.31 3.61 9.63
C LYS A 79 -26.65 3.56 10.99
N LYS A 80 -25.67 2.66 11.21
CA LYS A 80 -24.92 2.58 12.47
C LYS A 80 -24.05 3.83 12.69
N VAL A 81 -23.35 4.29 11.64
CA VAL A 81 -22.55 5.52 11.71
C VAL A 81 -23.44 6.73 12.01
N TYR A 82 -24.61 6.83 11.41
CA TYR A 82 -25.57 7.88 11.70
C TYR A 82 -25.97 7.91 13.20
N LYS A 83 -26.32 6.74 13.77
CA LYS A 83 -26.62 6.63 15.21
C LYS A 83 -25.42 7.08 16.06
N PHE A 84 -24.22 6.62 15.71
CA PHE A 84 -22.98 7.02 16.39
C PHE A 84 -22.75 8.54 16.38
N ILE A 85 -22.95 9.20 15.22
CA ILE A 85 -22.83 10.65 15.09
C ILE A 85 -23.86 11.35 15.98
N LYS A 86 -25.13 10.88 16.00
CA LYS A 86 -26.20 11.49 16.79
C LYS A 86 -25.96 11.34 18.30
N ILE A 87 -25.65 10.11 18.77
CA ILE A 87 -25.41 9.82 20.19
C ILE A 87 -24.22 10.64 20.72
N ASN A 88 -23.15 10.78 19.92
CA ASN A 88 -21.94 11.50 20.34
C ASN A 88 -21.96 12.98 19.93
N ASN A 89 -23.05 13.48 19.38
CA ASN A 89 -23.23 14.86 18.91
C ASN A 89 -22.04 15.35 18.06
N LEU A 90 -21.58 14.54 17.08
CA LEU A 90 -20.38 14.84 16.32
C LEU A 90 -20.63 15.87 15.22
N ASN A 91 -19.80 16.91 15.16
CA ASN A 91 -19.77 17.90 14.09
C ASN A 91 -18.81 17.44 12.97
N VAL A 92 -19.27 16.54 12.10
CA VAL A 92 -18.43 15.95 11.05
C VAL A 92 -18.22 16.95 9.91
N LYS A 93 -16.95 17.23 9.55
CA LYS A 93 -16.52 18.14 8.48
C LYS A 93 -15.95 17.43 7.25
N LEU A 94 -15.51 16.19 7.38
CA LEU A 94 -14.96 15.39 6.29
C LEU A 94 -15.23 13.90 6.54
N LEU A 95 -15.63 13.18 5.51
CA LEU A 95 -15.67 11.73 5.48
C LEU A 95 -14.46 11.22 4.70
N VAL A 96 -13.65 10.34 5.32
CA VAL A 96 -12.51 9.69 4.66
C VAL A 96 -12.84 8.21 4.49
N VAL A 97 -12.68 7.70 3.26
CA VAL A 97 -13.06 6.33 2.89
C VAL A 97 -11.90 5.61 2.21
N GLY A 98 -11.73 4.32 2.52
CA GLY A 98 -10.59 3.50 2.08
C GLY A 98 -10.71 2.95 0.66
N ASP A 99 -11.89 3.06 0.03
CA ASP A 99 -12.12 2.54 -1.32
C ASP A 99 -13.31 3.25 -2.01
N PRO A 100 -13.38 3.21 -3.37
CA PRO A 100 -14.46 3.84 -4.13
C PRO A 100 -15.72 2.96 -4.30
N TRP A 101 -15.82 1.87 -3.59
CA TRP A 101 -16.99 0.98 -3.60
C TRP A 101 -17.68 0.94 -2.24
N GLU A 102 -17.53 -0.09 -1.41
CA GLU A 102 -18.32 -0.23 -0.18
C GLU A 102 -18.15 0.96 0.79
N SER A 103 -16.93 1.47 0.95
CA SER A 103 -16.66 2.57 1.87
C SER A 103 -17.25 3.89 1.35
N TYR A 104 -17.11 4.16 0.03
CA TYR A 104 -17.71 5.36 -0.57
C TYR A 104 -19.25 5.33 -0.50
N TRP A 105 -19.86 4.22 -0.84
CA TRP A 105 -21.32 4.10 -0.78
C TRP A 105 -21.86 4.22 0.65
N SER A 106 -21.10 3.77 1.65
CA SER A 106 -21.43 4.04 3.06
C SER A 106 -21.45 5.54 3.37
N ALA A 107 -20.45 6.29 2.90
CA ALA A 107 -20.41 7.75 3.06
C ALA A 107 -21.55 8.46 2.30
N TYR A 108 -21.88 7.99 1.09
CA TYR A 108 -22.97 8.52 0.29
C TYR A 108 -24.34 8.35 0.99
N PHE A 109 -24.64 7.14 1.49
CA PHE A 109 -25.88 6.88 2.23
C PHE A 109 -25.92 7.62 3.58
N LEU A 110 -24.79 7.83 4.22
CA LEU A 110 -24.69 8.64 5.42
C LEU A 110 -25.04 10.11 5.14
N ASN A 111 -24.50 10.69 4.07
CA ASN A 111 -24.83 12.07 3.65
C ASN A 111 -26.33 12.25 3.37
N LYS A 112 -26.95 11.26 2.70
CA LYS A 112 -28.41 11.28 2.50
C LYS A 112 -29.18 11.28 3.83
N ARG A 113 -28.77 10.45 4.81
CA ARG A 113 -29.41 10.39 6.12
C ARG A 113 -29.25 11.63 6.98
N LEU A 114 -28.10 12.31 6.85
CA LEU A 114 -27.79 13.54 7.57
C LEU A 114 -28.44 14.78 6.95
N SER A 115 -29.03 14.66 5.74
CA SER A 115 -29.48 15.80 4.92
C SER A 115 -28.37 16.86 4.77
N LYS A 116 -27.11 16.41 4.74
CA LYS A 116 -25.92 17.27 4.65
C LYS A 116 -25.00 16.79 3.54
N LYS A 117 -24.33 17.73 2.90
CA LYS A 117 -23.32 17.46 1.87
C LYS A 117 -21.92 17.54 2.47
N ILE A 118 -21.59 16.59 3.36
CA ILE A 118 -20.23 16.48 3.93
C ILE A 118 -19.26 16.04 2.83
N PRO A 119 -18.11 16.75 2.63
CA PRO A 119 -17.12 16.35 1.63
C PRO A 119 -16.58 14.95 1.88
N ILE A 120 -16.28 14.22 0.79
CA ILE A 120 -15.76 12.85 0.84
C ILE A 120 -14.38 12.83 0.18
N GLN A 121 -13.36 12.34 0.93
CA GLN A 121 -12.06 11.99 0.35
C GLN A 121 -11.93 10.48 0.21
N ILE A 122 -11.64 10.00 -0.99
CA ILE A 122 -11.36 8.58 -1.27
C ILE A 122 -9.85 8.31 -1.20
N GLN A 123 -9.44 7.26 -0.48
CA GLN A 123 -8.05 6.79 -0.40
C GLN A 123 -7.82 5.69 -1.44
N ALA A 124 -7.23 6.01 -2.59
CA ALA A 124 -6.93 5.01 -3.62
C ALA A 124 -5.62 4.27 -3.30
N HIS A 125 -5.71 3.18 -2.54
CA HIS A 125 -4.55 2.39 -2.12
C HIS A 125 -4.02 1.43 -3.19
N GLY A 126 -4.85 0.97 -4.15
CA GLY A 126 -4.49 0.08 -5.24
C GLY A 126 -4.54 0.76 -6.60
N ASP A 127 -3.79 0.28 -7.57
CA ASP A 127 -3.88 0.77 -8.95
C ASP A 127 -5.08 0.13 -9.69
N ILE A 128 -6.27 0.56 -9.29
CA ILE A 128 -7.55 0.07 -9.82
C ILE A 128 -7.80 0.51 -11.26
N ALA A 129 -7.05 1.51 -11.73
CA ALA A 129 -7.10 2.00 -13.09
C ALA A 129 -6.31 1.11 -14.07
N ASP A 130 -5.37 0.30 -13.60
CA ASP A 130 -4.60 -0.61 -14.45
C ASP A 130 -5.53 -1.67 -15.06
N PRO A 131 -5.53 -1.84 -16.42
CA PRO A 131 -6.36 -2.85 -17.08
C PRO A 131 -6.10 -4.28 -16.59
N ARG A 132 -4.86 -4.59 -16.17
CA ARG A 132 -4.49 -5.90 -15.63
C ARG A 132 -5.24 -6.19 -14.32
N TRP A 133 -5.48 -5.17 -13.48
CA TRP A 133 -6.24 -5.33 -12.25
C TRP A 133 -7.67 -5.85 -12.49
N ARG A 134 -8.36 -5.35 -13.52
CA ARG A 134 -9.71 -5.81 -13.89
C ARG A 134 -9.74 -7.26 -14.36
N ARG A 135 -8.64 -7.74 -14.94
CA ARG A 135 -8.52 -9.11 -15.48
C ARG A 135 -8.25 -10.17 -14.40
N ILE A 136 -7.88 -9.77 -13.17
CA ILE A 136 -7.58 -10.71 -12.07
C ILE A 136 -8.82 -11.55 -11.72
N ASN A 137 -9.99 -10.93 -11.61
CA ASN A 137 -11.26 -11.61 -11.29
C ASN A 137 -12.48 -10.75 -11.65
N TYR A 138 -13.67 -11.37 -11.66
CA TYR A 138 -14.93 -10.68 -11.99
C TYR A 138 -15.31 -9.59 -10.97
N ARG A 139 -14.98 -9.79 -9.68
CA ARG A 139 -15.25 -8.80 -8.62
C ARG A 139 -14.54 -7.47 -8.89
N ASN A 140 -13.34 -7.53 -9.44
CA ASN A 140 -12.59 -6.33 -9.81
C ASN A 140 -13.25 -5.58 -10.99
N ARG A 141 -13.94 -6.29 -11.90
CA ARG A 141 -14.72 -5.66 -12.97
C ARG A 141 -15.90 -4.87 -12.40
N ILE A 142 -16.67 -5.48 -11.46
CA ILE A 142 -17.78 -4.80 -10.77
C ILE A 142 -17.25 -3.59 -10.00
N ARG A 143 -16.18 -3.75 -9.24
CA ARG A 143 -15.55 -2.66 -8.48
C ARG A 143 -15.06 -1.53 -9.36
N PHE A 144 -14.55 -1.83 -10.54
CA PHE A 144 -14.16 -0.81 -11.51
C PHE A 144 -15.37 0.01 -12.00
N SER A 145 -16.50 -0.63 -12.27
CA SER A 145 -17.74 0.06 -12.64
C SER A 145 -18.25 0.95 -11.49
N LEU A 146 -18.22 0.45 -10.26
CA LEU A 146 -18.56 1.26 -9.07
C LEU A 146 -17.60 2.44 -8.89
N ALA A 147 -16.31 2.24 -9.15
CA ALA A 147 -15.31 3.30 -9.08
C ALA A 147 -15.55 4.42 -10.12
N ARG A 148 -16.03 4.07 -11.33
CA ARG A 148 -16.43 5.06 -12.36
C ARG A 148 -17.58 5.95 -11.90
N LEU A 149 -18.46 5.45 -11.05
CA LEU A 149 -19.60 6.21 -10.52
C LEU A 149 -19.22 7.05 -9.31
N SER A 150 -18.26 6.64 -8.51
CA SER A 150 -17.91 7.26 -7.23
C SER A 150 -16.75 8.24 -7.31
N LEU A 151 -15.66 7.88 -7.99
CA LEU A 151 -14.43 8.69 -8.02
C LEU A 151 -14.63 10.11 -8.55
N PRO A 152 -15.36 10.36 -9.68
CA PRO A 152 -15.59 11.72 -10.16
C PRO A 152 -16.41 12.56 -9.18
N LYS A 153 -17.28 11.92 -8.37
CA LYS A 153 -18.16 12.58 -7.39
C LYS A 153 -17.46 12.88 -6.06
N ALA A 154 -16.29 12.29 -5.80
CA ALA A 154 -15.52 12.59 -4.60
C ALA A 154 -15.08 14.06 -4.57
N SER A 155 -15.01 14.65 -3.38
CA SER A 155 -14.49 16.01 -3.19
C SER A 155 -12.98 16.04 -3.42
N SER A 156 -12.28 14.98 -2.99
CA SER A 156 -10.87 14.73 -3.32
C SER A 156 -10.54 13.24 -3.36
N VAL A 157 -9.46 12.89 -4.05
CA VAL A 157 -8.93 11.52 -4.15
C VAL A 157 -7.46 11.53 -3.77
N ARG A 158 -7.06 10.70 -2.82
CA ARG A 158 -5.65 10.47 -2.53
C ARG A 158 -5.13 9.37 -3.41
N ALA A 159 -4.12 9.66 -4.21
CA ALA A 159 -3.25 8.71 -4.89
C ALA A 159 -1.94 8.52 -4.12
N VAL A 160 -1.21 7.43 -4.37
CA VAL A 160 0.04 7.14 -3.66
C VAL A 160 1.28 7.40 -4.50
N THR A 161 1.13 7.54 -5.84
CA THR A 161 2.21 7.89 -6.78
C THR A 161 1.69 8.81 -7.88
N LYS A 162 2.62 9.47 -8.58
CA LYS A 162 2.31 10.28 -9.77
C LYS A 162 1.70 9.41 -10.89
N TYR A 163 2.27 8.24 -11.15
CA TYR A 163 1.76 7.32 -12.17
C TYR A 163 0.35 6.83 -11.87
N GLN A 164 0.05 6.53 -10.61
CA GLN A 164 -1.32 6.19 -10.23
C GLN A 164 -2.28 7.36 -10.48
N THR A 165 -1.84 8.60 -10.24
CA THR A 165 -2.66 9.78 -10.53
C THR A 165 -3.02 9.86 -12.00
N GLU A 166 -2.04 9.70 -12.89
CA GLU A 166 -2.25 9.73 -14.33
C GLU A 166 -3.21 8.62 -14.79
N ASN A 167 -3.02 7.41 -14.24
CA ASN A 167 -3.92 6.29 -14.50
C ASN A 167 -5.37 6.60 -14.03
N LEU A 168 -5.55 7.21 -12.85
CA LEU A 168 -6.87 7.58 -12.33
C LEU A 168 -7.55 8.65 -13.19
N VAL A 169 -6.83 9.70 -13.61
CA VAL A 169 -7.34 10.73 -14.53
C VAL A 169 -7.80 10.08 -15.83
N LYS A 170 -6.95 9.29 -16.46
CA LYS A 170 -7.23 8.64 -17.75
C LYS A 170 -8.41 7.66 -17.69
N ALA A 171 -8.48 6.84 -16.63
CA ALA A 171 -9.47 5.76 -16.55
C ALA A 171 -10.84 6.20 -16.04
N PHE A 172 -10.91 7.26 -15.24
CA PHE A 172 -12.14 7.67 -14.53
C PHE A 172 -12.56 9.11 -14.79
N GLY A 173 -11.81 9.87 -15.58
CA GLY A 173 -12.14 11.28 -15.89
C GLY A 173 -12.10 12.19 -14.66
N ILE A 174 -11.31 11.87 -13.64
CA ILE A 174 -11.20 12.69 -12.45
C ILE A 174 -10.40 13.94 -12.78
N LYS A 175 -10.91 15.10 -12.41
CA LYS A 175 -10.16 16.35 -12.56
C LYS A 175 -8.87 16.31 -11.74
N ARG A 176 -7.75 16.68 -12.35
CA ARG A 176 -6.40 16.58 -11.73
C ARG A 176 -6.31 17.31 -10.39
N GLU A 177 -6.93 18.46 -10.26
CA GLU A 177 -6.94 19.28 -9.04
C GLU A 177 -7.65 18.64 -7.85
N LYS A 178 -8.47 17.60 -8.11
CA LYS A 178 -9.08 16.79 -7.04
C LYS A 178 -8.15 15.70 -6.50
N ILE A 179 -7.05 15.40 -7.20
CA ILE A 179 -6.14 14.32 -6.79
C ILE A 179 -4.95 14.90 -6.02
N VAL A 180 -4.72 14.37 -4.84
CA VAL A 180 -3.55 14.68 -4.02
C VAL A 180 -2.67 13.45 -3.90
N VAL A 181 -1.36 13.61 -4.13
CA VAL A 181 -0.39 12.53 -4.00
C VAL A 181 0.16 12.52 -2.59
N VAL A 182 -0.21 11.50 -1.82
CA VAL A 182 0.36 11.24 -0.49
C VAL A 182 0.79 9.78 -0.45
N PRO A 183 2.08 9.48 -0.37
CA PRO A 183 2.64 8.13 -0.35
C PRO A 183 2.09 7.26 0.78
N VAL A 184 2.44 5.98 0.82
CA VAL A 184 2.14 5.09 1.96
C VAL A 184 3.33 5.12 2.91
N PRO A 185 3.13 5.25 4.23
CA PRO A 185 4.25 5.15 5.17
C PRO A 185 4.84 3.74 5.14
N ILE A 186 6.15 3.68 5.22
CA ILE A 186 6.89 2.42 5.35
C ILE A 186 7.63 2.46 6.67
N THR A 187 7.50 1.40 7.46
CA THR A 187 8.34 1.26 8.64
C THR A 187 9.76 0.92 8.19
N ILE A 188 10.70 1.80 8.54
CA ILE A 188 12.10 1.63 8.13
C ILE A 188 12.79 0.78 9.19
N ALA A 189 12.75 -0.53 9.00
CA ALA A 189 13.37 -1.49 9.92
C ALA A 189 14.90 -1.42 9.95
N SER A 190 15.52 -0.70 9.02
CA SER A 190 16.97 -0.81 8.86
C SER A 190 17.65 0.47 8.37
N LYS A 191 18.79 0.78 8.99
CA LYS A 191 19.83 1.58 8.35
C LYS A 191 20.28 0.85 7.08
N PRO A 192 20.74 1.56 6.02
CA PRO A 192 21.29 0.92 4.83
C PRO A 192 22.27 -0.19 5.25
N VAL A 193 22.09 -1.37 4.65
CA VAL A 193 23.03 -2.47 4.88
C VAL A 193 24.34 -2.06 4.20
N ALA A 194 25.44 -1.95 4.98
CA ALA A 194 26.75 -1.72 4.41
C ALA A 194 27.05 -2.82 3.37
N LEU A 195 27.33 -2.41 2.15
CA LEU A 195 27.60 -3.32 1.05
C LEU A 195 28.94 -4.03 1.30
N LYS A 196 28.93 -5.36 1.27
CA LYS A 196 30.12 -6.13 0.97
C LYS A 196 30.55 -5.81 -0.48
N SER A 197 31.83 -5.97 -0.78
CA SER A 197 32.40 -5.72 -2.11
C SER A 197 31.67 -6.47 -3.24
N GLN A 198 31.10 -7.63 -2.94
CA GLN A 198 30.27 -8.42 -3.86
C GLN A 198 28.93 -8.79 -3.23
N ARG A 199 27.85 -8.66 -4.03
CA ARG A 199 26.53 -9.14 -3.64
C ARG A 199 26.46 -10.65 -3.75
N PRO A 200 25.71 -11.31 -2.86
CA PRO A 200 25.45 -12.74 -3.02
C PRO A 200 24.68 -12.98 -4.33
N LYS A 201 24.99 -14.05 -5.04
CA LYS A 201 24.20 -14.49 -6.20
C LYS A 201 22.86 -15.08 -5.75
N THR A 202 21.98 -14.20 -5.28
CA THR A 202 20.66 -14.56 -4.76
C THR A 202 19.60 -13.63 -5.31
N ILE A 203 18.44 -14.20 -5.61
CA ILE A 203 17.22 -13.44 -5.89
C ILE A 203 16.24 -13.58 -4.72
N GLY A 204 15.63 -12.47 -4.32
CA GLY A 204 14.64 -12.44 -3.26
C GLY A 204 13.24 -12.24 -3.82
N LEU A 205 12.27 -13.06 -3.39
CA LEU A 205 10.84 -12.83 -3.57
C LEU A 205 10.24 -12.57 -2.19
N ILE A 206 9.79 -11.34 -1.96
CA ILE A 206 9.24 -10.91 -0.68
C ILE A 206 7.81 -10.42 -0.86
N GLY A 207 6.88 -10.97 -0.08
CA GLY A 207 5.49 -10.57 -0.09
C GLY A 207 4.52 -11.76 -0.05
N ARG A 208 3.24 -11.46 -0.25
CA ARG A 208 2.19 -12.48 -0.23
C ARG A 208 2.37 -13.47 -1.39
N ILE A 209 2.40 -14.77 -1.08
CA ILE A 209 2.50 -15.83 -2.10
C ILE A 209 1.10 -16.11 -2.67
N HIS A 210 0.76 -15.37 -3.70
CA HIS A 210 -0.53 -15.41 -4.37
C HIS A 210 -0.36 -15.16 -5.87
N GLN A 211 -1.24 -15.73 -6.69
CA GLN A 211 -1.14 -15.63 -8.16
C GLN A 211 -1.15 -14.18 -8.69
N ASP A 212 -1.88 -13.26 -8.01
CA ASP A 212 -1.90 -11.83 -8.36
C ASP A 212 -0.55 -11.10 -8.15
N ARG A 213 0.42 -11.79 -7.54
CA ARG A 213 1.78 -11.28 -7.30
C ARG A 213 2.81 -11.79 -8.32
N GLY A 214 2.37 -12.43 -9.39
CA GLY A 214 3.23 -12.91 -10.47
C GLY A 214 4.16 -14.05 -10.05
N ILE A 215 3.74 -14.90 -9.13
CA ILE A 215 4.58 -16.02 -8.63
C ILE A 215 4.87 -17.05 -9.71
N TRP A 216 4.00 -17.20 -10.71
CA TRP A 216 4.21 -18.12 -11.83
C TRP A 216 5.22 -17.56 -12.83
N GLU A 217 5.17 -16.25 -13.06
CA GLU A 217 6.16 -15.49 -13.85
C GLU A 217 7.54 -15.52 -13.17
N PHE A 218 7.57 -15.48 -11.84
CA PHE A 218 8.81 -15.64 -11.07
C PHE A 218 9.45 -17.02 -11.34
N ILE A 219 8.67 -18.11 -11.38
CA ILE A 219 9.20 -19.44 -11.70
C ILE A 219 9.75 -19.49 -13.14
N LYS A 220 9.11 -18.81 -14.10
CA LYS A 220 9.64 -18.68 -15.47
C LYS A 220 11.02 -17.99 -15.46
N LEU A 221 11.14 -16.87 -14.75
CA LEU A 221 12.42 -16.19 -14.60
C LEU A 221 13.49 -17.10 -13.97
N VAL A 222 13.14 -17.81 -12.89
CA VAL A 222 14.06 -18.74 -12.21
C VAL A 222 14.55 -19.83 -13.19
N ARG A 223 13.67 -20.34 -14.08
CA ARG A 223 14.05 -21.32 -15.08
C ARG A 223 15.08 -20.74 -16.07
N VAL A 224 14.85 -19.53 -16.58
CA VAL A 224 15.79 -18.83 -17.46
C VAL A 224 17.15 -18.61 -16.79
N LEU A 225 17.16 -18.15 -15.55
CA LEU A 225 18.43 -17.94 -14.83
C LEU A 225 19.16 -19.27 -14.55
N ASN A 226 18.41 -20.36 -14.31
CA ASN A 226 18.98 -21.66 -14.02
C ASN A 226 19.60 -22.34 -15.25
N SER A 227 19.15 -22.05 -16.46
CA SER A 227 19.75 -22.58 -17.70
C SER A 227 21.16 -22.02 -17.92
N SER A 228 21.43 -20.80 -17.47
CA SER A 228 22.71 -20.11 -17.74
C SER A 228 23.65 -20.08 -16.53
N SER A 229 23.15 -20.25 -15.31
CA SER A 229 23.99 -20.23 -14.07
C SER A 229 23.38 -21.16 -13.03
N LYS A 230 24.20 -22.13 -12.58
CA LYS A 230 23.78 -23.11 -11.57
C LYS A 230 24.14 -22.75 -10.14
N ASP A 231 24.67 -21.54 -9.87
CA ASP A 231 25.23 -21.14 -8.59
C ASP A 231 24.40 -20.09 -7.83
N PHE A 232 23.25 -19.65 -8.35
CA PHE A 232 22.40 -18.71 -7.62
C PHE A 232 21.39 -19.40 -6.69
N LYS A 233 20.96 -18.71 -5.65
CA LYS A 233 19.94 -19.15 -4.68
C LYS A 233 18.69 -18.29 -4.76
N VAL A 234 17.56 -18.86 -4.34
CA VAL A 234 16.28 -18.20 -4.25
C VAL A 234 15.86 -18.06 -2.79
N ILE A 235 15.63 -16.85 -2.33
CA ILE A 235 15.12 -16.56 -0.98
C ILE A 235 13.66 -16.11 -1.10
N ILE A 236 12.77 -16.80 -0.38
CA ILE A 236 11.34 -16.53 -0.40
C ILE A 236 10.90 -16.14 1.00
N LEU A 237 10.31 -14.97 1.13
CA LEU A 237 9.77 -14.45 2.39
C LEU A 237 8.31 -14.08 2.21
N GLY A 238 7.43 -14.72 2.98
CA GLY A 238 5.99 -14.44 2.97
C GLY A 238 5.12 -15.66 3.12
N LYS A 239 3.82 -15.43 3.25
CA LYS A 239 2.78 -16.45 3.33
C LYS A 239 1.72 -16.19 2.26
N GLY A 240 0.91 -17.19 1.99
CA GLY A 240 -0.23 -17.04 1.09
C GLY A 240 -0.84 -18.36 0.68
N PRO A 241 -2.06 -18.34 0.11
CA PRO A 241 -2.81 -19.55 -0.24
C PRO A 241 -2.12 -20.41 -1.30
N SER A 242 -1.27 -19.82 -2.14
CA SER A 242 -0.58 -20.53 -3.22
C SER A 242 0.77 -21.13 -2.79
N LYS A 243 1.15 -21.04 -1.48
CA LYS A 243 2.49 -21.42 -0.97
C LYS A 243 2.92 -22.83 -1.41
N TYR A 244 2.12 -23.84 -1.12
CA TYR A 244 2.50 -25.23 -1.38
C TYR A 244 2.69 -25.49 -2.87
N LYS A 245 1.72 -25.10 -3.69
CA LYS A 245 1.78 -25.25 -5.15
C LYS A 245 2.98 -24.51 -5.76
N PHE A 246 3.26 -23.31 -5.25
CA PHE A 246 4.39 -22.49 -5.68
C PHE A 246 5.73 -23.16 -5.35
N LEU A 247 5.95 -23.60 -4.10
CA LEU A 247 7.19 -24.22 -3.68
C LEU A 247 7.43 -25.56 -4.40
N LEU A 248 6.38 -26.37 -4.57
CA LEU A 248 6.47 -27.62 -5.34
C LEU A 248 6.91 -27.35 -6.79
N LYS A 249 6.28 -26.38 -7.46
CA LYS A 249 6.62 -26.03 -8.84
C LYS A 249 8.00 -25.37 -8.93
N LEU A 250 8.46 -24.64 -7.92
CA LEU A 250 9.80 -24.08 -7.90
C LEU A 250 10.86 -25.16 -7.74
N SER A 251 10.62 -26.18 -6.91
CA SER A 251 11.55 -27.30 -6.72
C SER A 251 11.66 -28.24 -7.93
N SER A 252 10.75 -28.18 -8.89
CA SER A 252 10.92 -28.85 -10.18
C SER A 252 11.78 -28.07 -11.18
N VAL A 253 12.16 -26.83 -10.86
CA VAL A 253 12.97 -25.97 -11.73
C VAL A 253 14.41 -25.85 -11.22
N ILE A 254 14.62 -25.81 -9.91
CA ILE A 254 15.93 -25.73 -9.27
C ILE A 254 16.02 -26.69 -8.09
N PRO A 255 17.22 -27.20 -7.74
CA PRO A 255 17.43 -28.07 -6.59
C PRO A 255 16.94 -27.46 -5.26
N LYS A 256 16.35 -28.28 -4.39
CA LYS A 256 15.79 -27.84 -3.09
C LYS A 256 16.80 -27.12 -2.21
N ASN A 257 18.07 -27.52 -2.22
CA ASN A 257 19.15 -26.90 -1.44
C ASN A 257 19.48 -25.47 -1.89
N ARG A 258 18.96 -25.01 -3.02
CA ARG A 258 19.07 -23.63 -3.50
C ARG A 258 17.81 -22.78 -3.20
N ILE A 259 16.77 -23.37 -2.62
CA ILE A 259 15.53 -22.70 -2.22
C ILE A 259 15.56 -22.47 -0.71
N ILE A 260 15.50 -21.21 -0.29
CA ILE A 260 15.45 -20.81 1.11
C ILE A 260 14.08 -20.19 1.37
N TYR A 261 13.17 -20.94 1.97
CA TYR A 261 11.85 -20.44 2.37
C TYR A 261 11.85 -20.04 3.85
N LEU A 262 11.60 -18.76 4.13
CA LEU A 262 11.67 -18.19 5.47
C LEU A 262 10.30 -17.95 6.11
N GLY A 263 9.20 -18.17 5.38
CA GLY A 263 7.86 -17.87 5.89
C GLY A 263 7.65 -16.37 6.11
N GLN A 264 6.91 -16.03 7.15
CA GLN A 264 6.72 -14.65 7.59
C GLN A 264 7.60 -14.37 8.78
N LEU A 265 8.42 -13.33 8.68
CA LEU A 265 9.34 -12.91 9.74
C LEU A 265 8.87 -11.59 10.37
N PRO A 266 9.19 -11.37 11.66
CA PRO A 266 9.05 -10.08 12.28
C PRO A 266 10.00 -9.06 11.64
N GLU A 267 9.66 -7.78 11.75
CA GLU A 267 10.41 -6.70 11.13
C GLU A 267 11.89 -6.65 11.56
N SER A 268 12.17 -6.98 12.82
CA SER A 268 13.54 -7.05 13.36
C SER A 268 14.44 -8.04 12.62
N GLU A 269 13.88 -9.11 12.08
CA GLU A 269 14.63 -10.13 11.34
C GLU A 269 14.83 -9.78 9.86
N LEU A 270 14.00 -8.88 9.29
CA LEU A 270 14.09 -8.48 7.88
C LEU A 270 15.47 -7.92 7.52
N ARG A 271 16.12 -7.19 8.45
CA ARG A 271 17.47 -6.66 8.23
C ARG A 271 18.49 -7.74 7.92
N LYS A 272 18.42 -8.88 8.60
CA LYS A 272 19.32 -10.02 8.38
C LYS A 272 19.06 -10.66 7.02
N VAL A 273 17.80 -10.68 6.59
CA VAL A 273 17.40 -11.23 5.28
C VAL A 273 17.90 -10.34 4.13
N TRP A 274 17.77 -9.02 4.24
CA TRP A 274 18.25 -8.09 3.21
C TRP A 274 19.74 -8.28 2.91
N LYS A 275 20.57 -8.60 3.91
CA LYS A 275 22.01 -8.89 3.73
C LYS A 275 22.29 -10.12 2.85
N LYS A 276 21.32 -11.05 2.75
CA LYS A 276 21.43 -12.29 1.99
C LYS A 276 20.87 -12.18 0.57
N ILE A 277 20.20 -11.07 0.23
CA ILE A 277 19.58 -10.86 -1.08
C ILE A 277 20.49 -10.03 -1.96
N GLY A 278 20.84 -10.55 -3.14
CA GLY A 278 21.62 -9.84 -4.15
C GLY A 278 20.74 -8.90 -4.98
N VAL A 279 19.56 -9.40 -5.42
CA VAL A 279 18.57 -8.67 -6.21
C VAL A 279 17.18 -8.98 -5.70
N LEU A 280 16.36 -7.97 -5.42
CA LEU A 280 14.93 -8.19 -5.17
C LEU A 280 14.20 -8.31 -6.51
N VAL A 281 13.41 -9.37 -6.65
CA VAL A 281 12.52 -9.55 -7.81
C VAL A 281 11.08 -9.31 -7.38
N SER A 282 10.39 -8.39 -8.07
CA SER A 282 8.96 -8.11 -7.87
C SER A 282 8.20 -8.34 -9.17
N MET A 283 7.42 -9.42 -9.22
CA MET A 283 6.66 -9.83 -10.40
C MET A 283 5.20 -9.34 -10.38
N ALA A 284 4.80 -8.56 -9.36
CA ALA A 284 3.43 -8.07 -9.27
C ALA A 284 3.07 -7.18 -10.47
N PRO A 285 2.14 -7.62 -11.33
CA PRO A 285 1.79 -6.85 -12.53
C PRO A 285 1.09 -5.54 -12.18
N VAL A 286 0.41 -5.51 -11.04
CA VAL A 286 -0.32 -4.34 -10.53
C VAL A 286 0.18 -4.00 -9.13
N GLU A 287 0.93 -2.92 -9.05
CA GLU A 287 1.44 -2.38 -7.78
C GLU A 287 1.40 -0.86 -7.84
N SER A 288 0.60 -0.23 -6.98
CA SER A 288 0.42 1.24 -6.99
C SER A 288 1.59 1.99 -6.38
N TYR A 289 2.19 1.45 -5.30
CA TYR A 289 3.29 2.08 -4.57
C TYR A 289 4.53 1.20 -4.49
N GLY A 290 4.37 -0.08 -4.16
CA GLY A 290 5.48 -1.02 -4.04
C GLY A 290 6.29 -0.80 -2.74
N ARG A 291 5.69 -1.12 -1.59
CA ARG A 291 6.39 -1.03 -0.30
C ARG A 291 7.68 -1.82 -0.31
N VAL A 292 7.62 -3.09 -0.69
CA VAL A 292 8.76 -4.01 -0.66
C VAL A 292 9.91 -3.57 -1.58
N ILE A 293 9.58 -3.03 -2.78
CA ILE A 293 10.62 -2.54 -3.69
C ILE A 293 11.33 -1.28 -3.14
N ARG A 294 10.63 -0.46 -2.36
CA ARG A 294 11.22 0.67 -1.65
C ARG A 294 12.05 0.22 -0.46
N GLU A 295 11.54 -0.73 0.34
CA GLU A 295 12.27 -1.35 1.44
C GLU A 295 13.60 -1.97 0.96
N SER A 296 13.60 -2.59 -0.22
CA SER A 296 14.78 -3.14 -0.87
C SER A 296 15.85 -2.07 -1.15
N LEU A 297 15.46 -0.95 -1.78
CA LEU A 297 16.39 0.15 -2.04
C LEU A 297 16.90 0.82 -0.76
N ILE A 298 16.02 0.99 0.25
CA ILE A 298 16.42 1.49 1.56
C ILE A 298 17.47 0.57 2.20
N ALA A 299 17.31 -0.73 2.05
CA ALA A 299 18.25 -1.73 2.51
C ALA A 299 19.51 -1.83 1.63
N GLY A 300 19.61 -1.05 0.56
CA GLY A 300 20.76 -1.07 -0.35
C GLY A 300 20.73 -2.22 -1.36
N VAL A 301 19.58 -2.88 -1.60
CA VAL A 301 19.42 -4.00 -2.54
C VAL A 301 18.74 -3.51 -3.82
N PRO A 302 19.33 -3.72 -5.01
CA PRO A 302 18.74 -3.33 -6.28
C PRO A 302 17.47 -4.12 -6.58
N VAL A 303 16.62 -3.54 -7.42
CA VAL A 303 15.29 -4.05 -7.72
C VAL A 303 15.15 -4.42 -9.17
N TRP A 304 14.58 -5.60 -9.44
CA TRP A 304 14.14 -6.03 -10.74
C TRP A 304 12.62 -6.27 -10.71
N ALA A 305 11.85 -5.38 -11.31
CA ALA A 305 10.40 -5.37 -11.16
C ALA A 305 9.65 -5.27 -12.47
N THR A 306 8.49 -5.93 -12.57
CA THR A 306 7.54 -5.70 -13.67
C THR A 306 7.11 -4.24 -13.73
N ALA A 307 6.79 -3.75 -14.92
CA ALA A 307 6.39 -2.35 -15.16
C ALA A 307 5.00 -2.06 -14.55
N SER A 308 4.98 -1.81 -13.24
CA SER A 308 3.83 -1.32 -12.47
C SER A 308 3.96 0.17 -12.18
N ALA A 309 2.87 0.85 -11.79
CA ALA A 309 2.91 2.27 -11.41
C ALA A 309 3.95 2.54 -10.30
N GLY A 310 3.99 1.67 -9.28
CA GLY A 310 4.95 1.79 -8.18
C GLY A 310 6.41 1.56 -8.59
N ALA A 311 6.66 0.63 -9.53
CA ALA A 311 8.02 0.38 -10.04
C ALA A 311 8.51 1.52 -10.93
N LYS A 312 7.66 2.07 -11.81
CA LYS A 312 7.97 3.22 -12.65
C LYS A 312 8.27 4.47 -11.81
N ASP A 313 7.39 4.76 -10.85
CA ASP A 313 7.58 5.88 -9.91
C ASP A 313 8.89 5.75 -9.13
N LEU A 314 9.24 4.54 -8.72
CA LEU A 314 10.49 4.28 -8.02
C LEU A 314 11.70 4.48 -8.94
N MET A 315 11.63 4.01 -10.19
CA MET A 315 12.70 4.15 -11.18
C MET A 315 13.01 5.62 -11.50
N ASP A 316 11.98 6.48 -11.60
CA ASP A 316 12.15 7.92 -11.82
C ASP A 316 12.77 8.65 -10.61
N ASN A 317 12.66 8.04 -9.42
CA ASN A 317 13.11 8.63 -8.16
C ASN A 317 14.39 8.02 -7.59
N CYS A 318 15.10 7.17 -8.32
CA CYS A 318 16.38 6.55 -7.92
C CYS A 318 17.46 6.75 -8.97
N LYS A 319 18.71 6.35 -8.68
CA LYS A 319 19.79 6.42 -9.66
C LYS A 319 19.61 5.36 -10.74
N LYS A 320 20.04 5.69 -11.95
CA LYS A 320 19.99 4.76 -13.11
C LYS A 320 20.65 3.43 -12.76
N GLY A 321 19.95 2.32 -13.02
CA GLY A 321 20.42 0.97 -12.76
C GLY A 321 20.04 0.39 -11.39
N GLU A 322 19.63 1.21 -10.41
CA GLU A 322 19.18 0.72 -9.10
C GLU A 322 17.84 -0.02 -9.17
N VAL A 323 16.98 0.41 -10.09
CA VAL A 323 15.73 -0.26 -10.47
C VAL A 323 15.76 -0.57 -11.96
N LYS A 324 15.47 -1.80 -12.32
CA LYS A 324 15.35 -2.25 -13.70
C LYS A 324 13.97 -2.83 -13.93
N LEU A 325 13.34 -2.47 -15.06
CA LEU A 325 12.06 -3.06 -15.41
C LEU A 325 12.28 -4.46 -15.99
N LEU A 326 11.55 -5.41 -15.47
CA LEU A 326 11.56 -6.81 -15.89
C LEU A 326 10.50 -7.04 -16.98
N ASP A 327 10.96 -7.59 -18.08
CA ASP A 327 10.13 -8.01 -19.20
C ASP A 327 10.56 -9.42 -19.62
N LEU A 328 9.70 -10.41 -19.39
CA LEU A 328 9.94 -11.81 -19.72
C LEU A 328 9.81 -12.13 -21.23
N SER A 329 9.46 -11.17 -22.07
CA SER A 329 9.49 -11.35 -23.53
C SER A 329 10.89 -11.19 -24.14
N LYS A 330 11.84 -10.66 -23.34
CA LYS A 330 13.25 -10.55 -23.76
C LYS A 330 13.91 -11.92 -23.83
N SER A 331 14.96 -12.03 -24.64
CA SER A 331 15.75 -13.25 -24.74
C SER A 331 16.40 -13.64 -23.41
N ASP A 332 16.63 -14.95 -23.23
CA ASP A 332 17.28 -15.50 -22.04
C ASP A 332 18.65 -14.86 -21.80
N ALA A 333 19.43 -14.62 -22.86
CA ALA A 333 20.72 -13.94 -22.81
C ALA A 333 20.58 -12.52 -22.25
N THR A 334 19.56 -11.78 -22.67
CA THR A 334 19.28 -10.42 -22.16
C THR A 334 18.89 -10.45 -20.68
N LEU A 335 18.03 -11.39 -20.28
CA LEU A 335 17.62 -11.53 -18.87
C LEU A 335 18.81 -11.87 -17.98
N ASN A 336 19.70 -12.76 -18.43
CA ASN A 336 20.93 -13.09 -17.69
C ASN A 336 21.90 -11.91 -17.60
N LYS A 337 22.06 -11.14 -18.69
CA LYS A 337 22.84 -9.88 -18.69
C LYS A 337 22.26 -8.87 -17.70
N ASP A 338 20.95 -8.72 -17.68
CA ASP A 338 20.23 -7.83 -16.77
C ASP A 338 20.44 -8.24 -15.29
N PHE A 339 20.35 -9.52 -14.97
CA PHE A 339 20.61 -10.07 -13.64
C PHE A 339 22.04 -9.78 -13.18
N ASN A 340 23.04 -10.12 -14.01
CA ASN A 340 24.44 -9.90 -13.70
C ASN A 340 24.79 -8.41 -13.55
N SER A 341 24.16 -7.53 -14.33
CA SER A 341 24.29 -6.09 -14.19
C SER A 341 23.76 -5.61 -12.84
N LEU A 342 22.58 -6.10 -12.40
CA LEU A 342 22.00 -5.74 -11.11
C LEU A 342 22.87 -6.23 -9.94
N LEU A 343 23.46 -7.41 -10.01
CA LEU A 343 24.39 -7.91 -8.98
C LEU A 343 25.59 -6.98 -8.79
N LYS A 344 26.04 -6.28 -9.82
CA LYS A 344 27.14 -5.31 -9.78
C LYS A 344 26.70 -3.90 -9.38
N THR A 345 25.40 -3.62 -9.33
CA THR A 345 24.85 -2.29 -9.06
C THR A 345 25.07 -1.88 -7.60
N LYS A 346 25.71 -0.75 -7.34
CA LYS A 346 25.76 -0.12 -6.02
C LYS A 346 24.52 0.76 -5.85
N VAL A 347 23.70 0.45 -4.86
CA VAL A 347 22.54 1.27 -4.49
C VAL A 347 23.02 2.43 -3.61
N SER A 348 22.66 3.65 -4.00
CA SER A 348 23.04 4.87 -3.28
C SER A 348 22.30 5.01 -1.95
N SER A 349 22.98 5.54 -0.94
CA SER A 349 22.31 5.93 0.31
C SER A 349 21.40 7.15 0.18
N ASP A 350 21.48 7.88 -0.94
CA ASP A 350 20.70 9.12 -1.15
C ASP A 350 19.20 8.85 -1.19
N PHE A 351 18.80 7.71 -1.83
CA PHE A 351 17.40 7.28 -1.81
C PHE A 351 16.92 7.04 -0.38
N SER A 352 17.68 6.31 0.41
CA SER A 352 17.34 6.02 1.81
C SER A 352 17.19 7.29 2.64
N LYS A 353 18.16 8.23 2.55
CA LYS A 353 18.14 9.51 3.28
C LYS A 353 16.92 10.36 2.92
N ARG A 354 16.66 10.52 1.62
CA ARG A 354 15.50 11.26 1.11
C ARG A 354 14.19 10.60 1.56
N PHE A 355 14.10 9.28 1.41
CA PHE A 355 12.91 8.53 1.77
C PHE A 355 12.59 8.63 3.26
N VAL A 356 13.57 8.56 4.16
CA VAL A 356 13.38 8.76 5.61
C VAL A 356 12.76 10.13 5.88
N LYS A 357 13.30 11.19 5.26
CA LYS A 357 12.77 12.55 5.40
C LYS A 357 11.31 12.65 4.93
N GLU A 358 11.00 12.08 3.77
CA GLU A 358 9.64 12.07 3.23
C GLU A 358 8.67 11.25 4.09
N ASN A 359 9.12 10.11 4.59
CA ASN A 359 8.33 9.23 5.45
C ASN A 359 7.99 9.89 6.79
N ASN A 360 8.88 10.68 7.36
CA ASN A 360 8.64 11.42 8.59
C ASN A 360 7.58 12.53 8.43
N THR A 361 7.39 13.05 7.22
CA THR A 361 6.38 14.08 6.91
C THR A 361 5.04 13.49 6.45
N TYR A 362 4.90 12.18 6.39
CA TYR A 362 3.73 11.51 5.84
C TYR A 362 2.41 11.90 6.55
N ALA A 363 2.38 11.84 7.89
CA ALA A 363 1.18 12.17 8.66
C ALA A 363 0.74 13.62 8.42
N ALA A 364 1.72 14.54 8.38
CA ALA A 364 1.46 15.95 8.09
C ALA A 364 0.89 16.15 6.68
N LYS A 365 1.46 15.50 5.65
CA LYS A 365 0.95 15.56 4.28
C LYS A 365 -0.48 15.02 4.16
N LEU A 366 -0.77 13.90 4.85
CA LEU A 366 -2.11 13.31 4.84
C LEU A 366 -3.13 14.23 5.50
N VAL A 367 -2.82 14.74 6.68
CA VAL A 367 -3.68 15.64 7.44
C VAL A 367 -3.92 16.95 6.67
N ASN A 368 -2.88 17.54 6.07
CA ASN A 368 -3.01 18.71 5.20
C ASN A 368 -3.97 18.44 4.03
N SER A 369 -3.93 17.24 3.45
CA SER A 369 -4.87 16.89 2.38
C SER A 369 -6.34 16.89 2.86
N TRP A 370 -6.58 16.50 4.11
CA TRP A 370 -7.92 16.54 4.71
C TRP A 370 -8.38 17.97 4.97
N ILE A 371 -7.53 18.79 5.58
CA ILE A 371 -7.81 20.22 5.86
C ILE A 371 -8.11 20.96 4.54
N ASN A 372 -7.29 20.74 3.51
CA ASN A 372 -7.51 21.34 2.20
C ASN A 372 -8.83 20.89 1.55
N THR A 373 -9.23 19.61 1.76
CA THR A 373 -10.52 19.11 1.25
C THR A 373 -11.68 19.78 1.98
N ILE A 374 -11.58 20.01 3.29
CA ILE A 374 -12.60 20.74 4.08
C ILE A 374 -12.72 22.19 3.59
N ASN A 375 -11.58 22.87 3.41
CA ASN A 375 -11.55 24.29 3.03
C ASN A 375 -12.07 24.54 1.62
N LYS A 376 -11.82 23.63 0.66
CA LYS A 376 -12.35 23.71 -0.71
C LYS A 376 -13.85 23.43 -0.82
N ALA A 377 -14.46 22.86 0.22
CA ALA A 377 -15.88 22.53 0.25
C ALA A 377 -16.75 23.59 0.95
N LYS A 378 -16.13 24.60 1.53
CA LYS A 378 -16.78 25.82 2.04
C LYS A 378 -17.06 26.77 0.89
#